data_03e00f727cd56f095584eba70b6e39fa
#
_entry.id   03e00f727cd56f095584eba70b6e39fa
#
_cell.length_a   1.000
_cell.length_b   1.000
_cell.length_c   1.000
_cell.angle_alpha   90.00
_cell.angle_beta   90.00
_cell.angle_gamma   90.00
#
_symmetry.space_group_name_H-M   'P 1'
#
loop_
_entity.id
_entity.type
_entity.pdbx_description
1 polymer ?
#
loop_
_entity_poly.entity_id
_entity_poly.type
_entity_poly.pdbx_seq_one_letter_code
_entity_poly.pdbx_strand_id
1 'polypeptide(L)'
;MNSAVCQPKDVKQALSERRYDALVTLGKVDLPGIRSVPVLTDRAYLSVPQDNGLIDREEIALADIPAQPLLLVRDAGYFVRQMEHILRATNPSVQLMKNDLSVTQYLIQTRNFLTTISTLSVKLRNDGTGRKLIPVTDPELTVQYYITFLNRNRNKLEQFLD
;
A
#
# COMPACT_ATOMS: atom_id res chain seq x y z
N MET A 1 11.59 -11.56 4.15
CA MET A 1 10.13 -11.64 4.26
C MET A 1 9.57 -11.95 2.86
N ASN A 2 9.06 -13.15 2.62
CA ASN A 2 8.43 -13.48 1.33
C ASN A 2 7.00 -12.90 1.33
N SER A 3 6.76 -11.88 0.53
CA SER A 3 5.45 -11.26 0.33
C SER A 3 4.61 -12.03 -0.70
N ALA A 4 4.38 -13.31 -0.47
CA ALA A 4 3.39 -14.04 -1.26
C ALA A 4 1.99 -13.72 -0.71
N VAL A 5 1.11 -13.18 -1.55
CA VAL A 5 -0.31 -13.03 -1.21
C VAL A 5 -0.90 -14.44 -1.14
N CYS A 6 -1.08 -14.95 0.07
CA CYS A 6 -1.69 -16.26 0.29
C CYS A 6 -3.19 -16.21 0.01
N GLN A 7 -3.69 -17.19 -0.75
CA GLN A 7 -5.13 -17.43 -0.86
C GLN A 7 -5.71 -17.90 0.49
N PRO A 8 -6.99 -17.65 0.81
CA PRO A 8 -7.58 -18.08 2.10
C PRO A 8 -7.37 -19.56 2.44
N LYS A 9 -7.43 -20.45 1.44
CA LYS A 9 -7.13 -21.89 1.61
C LYS A 9 -5.69 -22.15 2.08
N ASP A 10 -4.74 -21.38 1.53
CA ASP A 10 -3.31 -21.52 1.85
C ASP A 10 -3.03 -20.98 3.24
N VAL A 11 -3.75 -19.94 3.70
CA VAL A 11 -3.71 -19.41 5.06
C VAL A 11 -4.08 -20.51 6.06
N LYS A 12 -5.21 -21.22 5.83
CA LYS A 12 -5.65 -22.32 6.71
C LYS A 12 -4.62 -23.43 6.78
N GLN A 13 -4.07 -23.83 5.66
CA GLN A 13 -3.05 -24.88 5.58
C GLN A 13 -1.79 -24.45 6.33
N ALA A 14 -1.25 -23.27 6.06
CA ALA A 14 -0.02 -22.77 6.68
C ALA A 14 -0.13 -22.68 8.22
N LEU A 15 -1.29 -22.27 8.74
CA LEU A 15 -1.57 -22.22 10.17
C LEU A 15 -1.78 -23.61 10.78
N SER A 16 -2.46 -24.51 10.06
CA SER A 16 -2.74 -25.89 10.54
C SER A 16 -1.48 -26.75 10.62
N GLU A 17 -0.58 -26.60 9.66
CA GLU A 17 0.72 -27.25 9.61
C GLU A 17 1.75 -26.65 10.59
N ARG A 18 1.34 -25.67 11.40
CA ARG A 18 2.18 -24.96 12.39
C ARG A 18 3.44 -24.33 11.81
N ARG A 19 3.42 -23.96 10.54
CA ARG A 19 4.51 -23.20 9.93
C ARG A 19 4.61 -21.79 10.52
N TYR A 20 3.45 -21.24 10.95
CA TYR A 20 3.33 -19.91 11.56
C TYR A 20 2.29 -19.95 12.69
N ASP A 21 2.50 -19.17 13.74
CA ASP A 21 1.51 -18.96 14.80
C ASP A 21 0.41 -17.99 14.35
N ALA A 22 0.75 -17.02 13.49
CA ALA A 22 -0.15 -16.06 12.87
C ALA A 22 0.38 -15.62 11.50
N LEU A 23 -0.52 -15.05 10.69
CA LEU A 23 -0.22 -14.45 9.39
C LEU A 23 -0.83 -13.05 9.30
N VAL A 24 -0.16 -12.14 8.62
CA VAL A 24 -0.77 -10.87 8.21
C VAL A 24 -1.48 -11.10 6.89
N THR A 25 -2.79 -10.79 6.85
CA THR A 25 -3.64 -10.97 5.66
C THR A 25 -4.25 -9.66 5.19
N LEU A 26 -4.44 -9.56 3.88
CA LEU A 26 -5.23 -8.50 3.25
C LEU A 26 -6.70 -8.91 3.32
N GLY A 27 -7.48 -8.23 4.16
CA GLY A 27 -8.86 -8.59 4.39
C GLY A 27 -9.04 -9.70 5.44
N LYS A 28 -10.26 -9.78 5.95
CA LYS A 28 -10.68 -10.78 6.92
C LYS A 28 -10.75 -12.16 6.27
N VAL A 29 -10.18 -13.16 6.92
CA VAL A 29 -10.32 -14.58 6.52
C VAL A 29 -11.47 -15.18 7.33
N ASP A 30 -12.55 -15.57 6.66
CA ASP A 30 -13.73 -16.17 7.28
C ASP A 30 -13.72 -17.68 7.03
N LEU A 31 -13.07 -18.42 7.93
CA LEU A 31 -12.96 -19.89 7.89
C LEU A 31 -13.12 -20.46 9.31
N PRO A 32 -13.78 -21.64 9.46
CA PRO A 32 -13.95 -22.29 10.76
C PRO A 32 -12.63 -22.51 11.49
N GLY A 33 -12.57 -22.10 12.76
CA GLY A 33 -11.40 -22.25 13.63
C GLY A 33 -10.30 -21.19 13.41
N ILE A 34 -10.50 -20.26 12.49
CA ILE A 34 -9.62 -19.12 12.24
C ILE A 34 -10.25 -17.83 12.79
N ARG A 35 -9.42 -16.96 13.33
CA ARG A 35 -9.76 -15.62 13.77
C ARG A 35 -8.90 -14.61 13.05
N SER A 36 -9.51 -13.53 12.57
CA SER A 36 -8.84 -12.36 11.99
C SER A 36 -9.17 -11.14 12.84
N VAL A 37 -8.14 -10.43 13.31
CA VAL A 37 -8.25 -9.20 14.08
C VAL A 37 -7.69 -8.07 13.25
N PRO A 38 -8.43 -6.96 13.02
CA PRO A 38 -7.93 -5.83 12.28
C PRO A 38 -6.79 -5.16 13.07
N VAL A 39 -5.71 -4.80 12.38
CA VAL A 39 -4.54 -4.19 13.04
C VAL A 39 -4.12 -2.87 12.41
N LEU A 40 -4.35 -2.69 11.12
CA LEU A 40 -3.89 -1.52 10.42
C LEU A 40 -4.70 -1.27 9.16
N THR A 41 -5.05 -0.02 8.92
CA THR A 41 -5.56 0.45 7.62
C THR A 41 -4.42 1.12 6.87
N ASP A 42 -4.12 0.63 5.68
CA ASP A 42 -3.18 1.26 4.74
C ASP A 42 -3.95 1.96 3.63
N ARG A 43 -3.60 3.21 3.37
CA ARG A 43 -4.24 4.05 2.35
C ARG A 43 -3.19 4.66 1.44
N ALA A 44 -3.50 4.75 0.17
CA ALA A 44 -2.63 5.43 -0.78
C ALA A 44 -2.81 6.95 -0.74
N TYR A 45 -1.72 7.63 -1.00
CA TYR A 45 -1.64 9.07 -1.18
C TYR A 45 -0.89 9.39 -2.48
N LEU A 46 -1.27 10.49 -3.10
CA LEU A 46 -0.48 11.12 -4.14
C LEU A 46 0.47 12.13 -3.47
N SER A 47 1.77 11.98 -3.70
CA SER A 47 2.78 12.92 -3.25
C SER A 47 3.03 13.94 -4.36
N VAL A 48 2.75 15.20 -4.07
CA VAL A 48 2.66 16.31 -5.03
C VAL A 48 3.68 17.38 -4.67
N PRO A 49 4.52 17.87 -5.60
CA PRO A 49 5.41 19.01 -5.35
C PRO A 49 4.63 20.31 -5.14
N GLN A 50 5.22 21.26 -4.41
CA GLN A 50 4.54 22.52 -4.03
C GLN A 50 4.16 23.40 -5.22
N ASP A 51 4.89 23.33 -6.30
CA ASP A 51 4.67 24.10 -7.54
C ASP A 51 3.71 23.40 -8.53
N ASN A 52 3.15 22.26 -8.17
CA ASN A 52 2.22 21.52 -9.02
C ASN A 52 0.79 22.04 -8.85
N GLY A 53 0.04 22.15 -9.97
CA GLY A 53 -1.34 22.63 -9.97
C GLY A 53 -2.35 21.78 -9.17
N LEU A 54 -1.94 20.61 -8.67
CA LEU A 54 -2.77 19.77 -7.79
C LEU A 54 -2.59 20.11 -6.31
N ILE A 55 -1.70 21.03 -5.94
CA ILE A 55 -1.33 21.30 -4.55
C ILE A 55 -2.50 21.69 -3.66
N ASP A 56 -3.51 22.37 -4.23
CA ASP A 56 -4.70 22.85 -3.49
C ASP A 56 -5.78 21.79 -3.33
N ARG A 57 -5.64 20.63 -3.98
CA ARG A 57 -6.60 19.53 -3.82
C ARG A 57 -6.54 18.96 -2.40
N GLU A 58 -7.69 18.67 -1.80
CA GLU A 58 -7.81 17.99 -0.51
C GLU A 58 -7.78 16.47 -0.66
N GLU A 59 -8.36 15.97 -1.76
CA GLU A 59 -8.40 14.58 -2.17
C GLU A 59 -8.43 14.44 -3.69
N ILE A 60 -8.13 13.24 -4.23
CA ILE A 60 -8.10 13.01 -5.67
C ILE A 60 -8.39 11.54 -6.01
N ALA A 61 -9.19 11.29 -7.05
CA ALA A 61 -9.24 9.98 -7.69
C ALA A 61 -8.09 9.84 -8.70
N LEU A 62 -7.54 8.64 -8.87
CA LEU A 62 -6.43 8.42 -9.81
C LEU A 62 -6.80 8.79 -11.25
N ALA A 63 -8.05 8.57 -11.63
CA ALA A 63 -8.55 8.91 -12.96
C ALA A 63 -8.57 10.43 -13.23
N ASP A 64 -8.62 11.25 -12.18
CA ASP A 64 -8.67 12.71 -12.27
C ASP A 64 -7.27 13.35 -12.30
N ILE A 65 -6.22 12.56 -12.21
CA ILE A 65 -4.85 13.05 -12.33
C ILE A 65 -4.58 13.41 -13.80
N PRO A 66 -4.30 14.70 -14.11
CA PRO A 66 -3.94 15.10 -15.47
C PRO A 66 -2.73 14.32 -15.98
N ALA A 67 -2.64 14.13 -17.29
CA ALA A 67 -1.50 13.48 -17.92
C ALA A 67 -0.21 14.27 -17.65
N GLN A 68 0.57 13.80 -16.70
CA GLN A 68 1.84 14.39 -16.28
C GLN A 68 2.79 13.32 -15.74
N PRO A 69 4.09 13.60 -15.65
CA PRO A 69 5.07 12.64 -15.17
C PRO A 69 4.74 12.13 -13.76
N LEU A 70 4.55 10.80 -13.63
CA LEU A 70 4.23 10.13 -12.39
C LEU A 70 5.09 8.87 -12.23
N LEU A 71 5.70 8.73 -11.07
CA LEU A 71 6.56 7.60 -10.73
C LEU A 71 5.80 6.61 -9.84
N LEU A 72 5.79 5.35 -10.24
CA LEU A 72 5.31 4.24 -9.42
C LEU A 72 6.46 3.31 -9.05
N VAL A 73 6.44 2.79 -7.83
CA VAL A 73 7.41 1.78 -7.39
C VAL A 73 6.90 0.40 -7.80
N ARG A 74 7.63 -0.31 -8.66
CA ARG A 74 7.23 -1.62 -9.19
C ARG A 74 6.94 -2.65 -8.10
N ASP A 75 7.74 -2.66 -7.05
CA ASP A 75 7.68 -3.66 -5.98
C ASP A 75 6.89 -3.16 -4.74
N ALA A 76 6.06 -2.11 -4.89
CA ALA A 76 5.26 -1.54 -3.80
C ALA A 76 4.03 -2.39 -3.38
N GLY A 77 4.02 -3.67 -3.74
CA GLY A 77 3.04 -4.64 -3.25
C GLY A 77 1.66 -4.53 -3.89
N TYR A 78 0.61 -4.61 -3.05
CA TYR A 78 -0.78 -4.70 -3.51
C TYR A 78 -1.21 -3.48 -4.35
N PHE A 79 -0.93 -2.29 -3.90
CA PHE A 79 -1.43 -1.06 -4.53
C PHE A 79 -0.89 -0.82 -5.93
N VAL A 80 0.38 -1.16 -6.20
CA VAL A 80 1.02 -0.79 -7.48
C VAL A 80 0.28 -1.36 -8.68
N ARG A 81 -0.22 -2.58 -8.59
CA ARG A 81 -0.95 -3.23 -9.70
C ARG A 81 -2.29 -2.54 -9.97
N GLN A 82 -3.01 -2.15 -8.91
CA GLN A 82 -4.27 -1.42 -9.04
C GLN A 82 -4.03 -0.02 -9.63
N MET A 83 -3.05 0.71 -9.09
CA MET A 83 -2.66 2.02 -9.60
C MET A 83 -2.21 1.97 -11.06
N GLU A 84 -1.35 1.01 -11.41
CA GLU A 84 -0.85 0.85 -12.77
C GLU A 84 -2.00 0.60 -13.76
N HIS A 85 -2.97 -0.22 -13.39
CA HIS A 85 -4.15 -0.49 -14.22
C HIS A 85 -4.97 0.77 -14.48
N ILE A 86 -5.29 1.54 -13.43
CA ILE A 86 -6.08 2.77 -13.54
C ILE A 86 -5.29 3.85 -14.31
N LEU A 87 -4.05 4.09 -13.93
CA LEU A 87 -3.25 5.19 -14.46
C LEU A 87 -2.81 4.97 -15.91
N ARG A 88 -2.56 3.74 -16.35
CA ARG A 88 -2.20 3.47 -17.75
C ARG A 88 -3.29 3.86 -18.73
N ALA A 89 -4.57 3.84 -18.30
CA ALA A 89 -5.68 4.25 -19.14
C ALA A 89 -5.78 5.78 -19.30
N THR A 90 -5.31 6.55 -18.31
CA THR A 90 -5.51 8.00 -18.21
C THR A 90 -4.21 8.80 -18.33
N ASN A 91 -3.07 8.21 -17.96
CA ASN A 91 -1.79 8.90 -17.92
C ASN A 91 -0.66 8.10 -18.61
N PRO A 92 -0.34 8.42 -19.88
CA PRO A 92 0.73 7.73 -20.63
C PRO A 92 2.13 8.03 -20.09
N SER A 93 2.29 9.03 -19.24
CA SER A 93 3.58 9.46 -18.68
C SER A 93 3.94 8.76 -17.36
N VAL A 94 3.23 7.67 -17.00
CA VAL A 94 3.56 6.85 -15.84
C VAL A 94 4.85 6.06 -16.07
N GLN A 95 5.78 6.16 -15.13
CA GLN A 95 7.06 5.44 -15.14
C GLN A 95 7.16 4.49 -13.95
N LEU A 96 7.56 3.25 -14.21
CA LEU A 96 7.78 2.25 -13.16
C LEU A 96 9.24 2.26 -12.72
N MET A 97 9.47 2.64 -11.47
CA MET A 97 10.78 2.61 -10.83
C MET A 97 11.00 1.26 -10.12
N LYS A 98 12.24 0.83 -10.01
CA LYS A 98 12.59 -0.47 -9.45
C LYS A 98 12.22 -0.58 -7.96
N ASN A 99 12.52 0.45 -7.17
CA ASN A 99 12.28 0.48 -5.72
C ASN A 99 12.13 1.92 -5.20
N ASP A 100 11.75 2.05 -3.92
CA ASP A 100 11.57 3.35 -3.25
C ASP A 100 12.82 4.22 -3.24
N LEU A 101 14.00 3.63 -3.06
CA LEU A 101 15.27 4.38 -3.08
C LEU A 101 15.48 5.06 -4.42
N SER A 102 15.22 4.37 -5.54
CA SER A 102 15.31 4.94 -6.88
C SER A 102 14.33 6.09 -7.09
N VAL A 103 13.10 5.97 -6.56
CA VAL A 103 12.10 7.06 -6.58
C VAL A 103 12.61 8.25 -5.77
N THR A 104 13.03 8.03 -4.53
CA THR A 104 13.53 9.09 -3.65
C THR A 104 14.70 9.85 -4.28
N GLN A 105 15.69 9.14 -4.81
CA GLN A 105 16.83 9.76 -5.49
C GLN A 105 16.39 10.60 -6.68
N TYR A 106 15.47 10.10 -7.49
CA TYR A 106 14.96 10.79 -8.66
C TYR A 106 14.18 12.06 -8.28
N LEU A 107 13.32 11.98 -7.25
CA LEU A 107 12.55 13.12 -6.75
C LEU A 107 13.43 14.23 -6.17
N ILE A 108 14.51 13.88 -5.48
CA ILE A 108 15.48 14.85 -4.96
C ILE A 108 16.16 15.59 -6.10
N GLN A 109 16.46 14.92 -7.20
CA GLN A 109 17.16 15.50 -8.34
C GLN A 109 16.27 16.36 -9.23
N THR A 110 15.04 15.93 -9.50
CA THR A 110 14.18 16.51 -10.55
C THR A 110 13.02 17.33 -10.04
N ARG A 111 12.57 17.14 -8.80
CA ARG A 111 11.47 17.82 -8.07
C ARG A 111 10.08 17.84 -8.71
N ASN A 112 9.96 17.60 -10.02
CA ASN A 112 8.75 17.88 -10.81
C ASN A 112 7.82 16.68 -11.03
N PHE A 113 8.11 15.51 -10.42
CA PHE A 113 7.30 14.32 -10.62
C PHE A 113 6.30 14.11 -9.50
N LEU A 114 5.11 13.64 -9.88
CA LEU A 114 4.20 13.00 -8.94
C LEU A 114 4.74 11.62 -8.56
N THR A 115 4.37 11.17 -7.38
CA THR A 115 4.58 9.77 -6.97
C THR A 115 3.50 9.34 -6.02
N THR A 116 3.36 8.04 -5.83
CA THR A 116 2.42 7.49 -4.84
C THR A 116 3.16 6.96 -3.63
N ILE A 117 2.53 7.06 -2.48
CA ILE A 117 3.04 6.58 -1.20
C ILE A 117 1.87 6.02 -0.39
N SER A 118 2.11 5.12 0.54
CA SER A 118 1.06 4.64 1.44
C SER A 118 1.29 5.07 2.89
N THR A 119 0.27 4.94 3.72
CA THR A 119 0.35 5.21 5.17
C THR A 119 1.54 4.49 5.81
N LEU A 120 1.82 3.25 5.38
CA LEU A 120 2.95 2.46 5.89
C LEU A 120 4.30 2.99 5.44
N SER A 121 4.38 3.45 4.20
CA SER A 121 5.66 3.90 3.62
C SER A 121 6.00 5.35 3.94
N VAL A 122 5.03 6.17 4.32
CA VAL A 122 5.24 7.62 4.55
C VAL A 122 6.32 7.91 5.60
N LYS A 123 6.44 7.03 6.60
CA LYS A 123 7.47 7.16 7.66
C LYS A 123 8.86 6.69 7.22
N LEU A 124 8.92 5.88 6.19
CA LEU A 124 10.15 5.23 5.72
C LEU A 124 10.76 5.93 4.51
N ARG A 125 9.91 6.55 3.70
CA ARG A 125 10.30 7.24 2.49
C ARG A 125 10.27 8.75 2.69
N ASN A 126 11.41 9.39 2.52
CA ASN A 126 11.52 10.85 2.51
C ASN A 126 11.49 11.35 1.06
N ASP A 127 10.33 11.82 0.60
CA ASP A 127 10.17 12.39 -0.74
C ASP A 127 10.77 13.80 -0.88
N GLY A 128 11.47 14.28 0.15
CA GLY A 128 12.03 15.63 0.22
C GLY A 128 11.06 16.64 0.84
N THR A 129 11.58 17.83 1.10
CA THR A 129 10.80 18.96 1.61
C THR A 129 9.95 19.59 0.50
N GLY A 130 8.81 20.18 0.87
CA GLY A 130 7.99 20.93 -0.07
C GLY A 130 7.08 20.04 -0.92
N ARG A 131 6.63 18.92 -0.38
CA ARG A 131 5.62 18.06 -1.01
C ARG A 131 4.39 17.93 -0.11
N LYS A 132 3.21 17.86 -0.72
CA LYS A 132 1.94 17.59 -0.05
C LYS A 132 1.49 16.17 -0.34
N LEU A 133 0.95 15.50 0.65
CA LEU A 133 0.30 14.20 0.50
C LEU A 133 -1.21 14.42 0.36
N ILE A 134 -1.74 14.07 -0.80
CA ILE A 134 -3.16 14.17 -1.12
C ILE A 134 -3.76 12.76 -1.04
N PRO A 135 -4.77 12.52 -0.18
CA PRO A 135 -5.44 11.23 -0.10
C PRO A 135 -6.03 10.80 -1.43
N VAL A 136 -5.81 9.54 -1.81
CA VAL A 136 -6.45 8.94 -2.98
C VAL A 136 -7.81 8.38 -2.59
N THR A 137 -8.87 8.69 -3.38
CA THR A 137 -10.26 8.32 -3.05
C THR A 137 -10.70 6.98 -3.61
N ASP A 138 -9.92 6.38 -4.52
CA ASP A 138 -10.23 5.06 -5.09
C ASP A 138 -10.32 4.00 -3.98
N PRO A 139 -11.48 3.32 -3.81
CA PRO A 139 -11.69 2.39 -2.70
C PRO A 139 -10.70 1.22 -2.67
N GLU A 140 -10.25 0.77 -3.84
CA GLU A 140 -9.28 -0.31 -4.03
C GLU A 140 -7.90 0.04 -3.46
N LEU A 141 -7.65 1.33 -3.20
CA LEU A 141 -6.40 1.86 -2.66
C LEU A 141 -6.47 2.16 -1.16
N THR A 142 -7.47 1.60 -0.49
CA THR A 142 -7.56 1.53 0.97
C THR A 142 -7.70 0.07 1.37
N VAL A 143 -6.77 -0.44 2.16
CA VAL A 143 -6.71 -1.85 2.55
C VAL A 143 -6.63 -1.99 4.06
N GLN A 144 -7.50 -2.84 4.61
CA GLN A 144 -7.44 -3.24 6.01
C GLN A 144 -6.58 -4.49 6.14
N TYR A 145 -5.51 -4.41 6.91
CA TYR A 145 -4.69 -5.56 7.31
C TYR A 145 -5.22 -6.20 8.56
N TYR A 146 -5.12 -7.53 8.63
CA TYR A 146 -5.53 -8.35 9.76
C TYR A 146 -4.38 -9.24 10.23
N ILE A 147 -4.30 -9.47 11.52
CA ILE A 147 -3.58 -10.62 12.06
C ILE A 147 -4.55 -11.80 12.09
N THR A 148 -4.22 -12.86 11.38
CA THR A 148 -5.04 -14.04 11.19
C THR A 148 -4.36 -15.26 11.79
N PHE A 149 -5.05 -15.98 12.68
CA PHE A 149 -4.51 -17.08 13.46
C PHE A 149 -5.56 -18.13 13.81
N LEU A 150 -5.12 -19.32 14.24
CA LEU A 150 -6.03 -20.33 14.80
C LEU A 150 -6.51 -19.93 16.18
N ASN A 151 -7.80 -20.14 16.47
CA ASN A 151 -8.41 -19.79 17.76
C ASN A 151 -7.62 -20.31 18.98
N ARG A 152 -6.99 -21.50 18.87
CA ARG A 152 -6.13 -22.06 19.91
C ARG A 152 -4.87 -21.26 20.22
N ASN A 153 -4.44 -20.39 19.30
CA ASN A 153 -3.23 -19.58 19.45
C ASN A 153 -3.51 -18.19 20.07
N ARG A 154 -4.76 -17.91 20.43
CA ARG A 154 -5.18 -16.59 20.95
C ARG A 154 -4.29 -16.12 22.11
N ASN A 155 -4.10 -16.96 23.12
CA ASN A 155 -3.34 -16.57 24.33
C ASN A 155 -1.88 -16.24 24.05
N LYS A 156 -1.29 -16.83 23.00
CA LYS A 156 0.09 -16.52 22.58
C LYS A 156 0.21 -15.14 21.92
N LEU A 157 -0.90 -14.63 21.40
CA LEU A 157 -0.92 -13.41 20.56
C LEU A 157 -1.55 -12.22 21.27
N GLU A 158 -2.09 -12.39 22.48
CA GLU A 158 -2.76 -11.31 23.23
C GLU A 158 -1.89 -10.05 23.34
N GLN A 159 -0.61 -10.20 23.61
CA GLN A 159 0.33 -9.07 23.69
C GLN A 159 0.54 -8.27 22.39
N PHE A 160 0.03 -8.79 21.25
CA PHE A 160 0.12 -8.11 19.93
C PHE A 160 -1.25 -7.62 19.43
N LEU A 161 -2.32 -7.83 20.22
CA LEU A 161 -3.69 -7.55 19.81
C LEU A 161 -4.31 -6.38 20.61
N ASP A 162 -3.61 -5.90 21.64
CA ASP A 162 -3.91 -4.70 22.41
C ASP A 162 -3.16 -3.49 21.80
#